data_3e692f7d549904c549bddcf772aadfd3
#
_entry.id   3e692f7d549904c549bddcf772aadfd3
#
_cell.length_a   1.000
_cell.length_b   1.000
_cell.length_c   1.000
_cell.angle_alpha   90.00
_cell.angle_beta   90.00
_cell.angle_gamma   90.00
#
_symmetry.space_group_name_H-M   'P 1'
#
loop_
_entity.id
_entity.type
_entity.pdbx_description
1 polymer ?
#
loop_
_entity_poly.entity_id
_entity_poly.type
_entity_poly.pdbx_seq_one_letter_code
_entity_poly.pdbx_strand_id
1 'polypeptide(L)'
;MLDYELIRAFRPIIVEALNTFDSSLECDVIDTYQATKQQPKDNFISFNMVTPVTLSSPHRKFDKETLQYIETQKIKVMYQLNFNINPTATYSSFGVMNYVYMYLQSRKSLNVLAKKNIGFLIGEMRSLPIQNESDNWEVANSFDFSLISEINLKTNVPIIKKIENLIKGV
;
A
#
# COMPACT_ATOMS: atom_id res chain seq x y z
N MET A 1 11.73 -0.60 2.26
CA MET A 1 11.79 -0.94 0.82
C MET A 1 10.45 -1.47 0.32
N LEU A 2 9.85 -2.44 1.01
CA LEU A 2 8.55 -3.02 0.63
C LEU A 2 7.41 -2.00 0.60
N ASP A 3 7.35 -1.10 1.54
CA ASP A 3 6.30 -0.09 1.67
C ASP A 3 6.23 0.82 0.43
N TYR A 4 7.38 1.31 -0.03
CA TYR A 4 7.46 2.12 -1.24
C TYR A 4 6.98 1.37 -2.51
N GLU A 5 7.27 0.08 -2.62
CA GLU A 5 6.82 -0.75 -3.74
C GLU A 5 5.30 -0.96 -3.73
N LEU A 6 4.72 -1.15 -2.54
CA LEU A 6 3.27 -1.27 -2.37
C LEU A 6 2.55 0.03 -2.75
N ILE A 7 3.02 1.17 -2.25
CA ILE A 7 2.46 2.49 -2.60
C ILE A 7 2.61 2.76 -4.10
N ARG A 8 3.79 2.48 -4.67
CA ARG A 8 4.04 2.63 -6.10
C ARG A 8 3.13 1.75 -6.97
N ALA A 9 2.73 0.59 -6.48
CA ALA A 9 1.78 -0.28 -7.17
C ALA A 9 0.35 0.23 -7.07
N PHE A 10 -0.02 0.85 -5.95
CA PHE A 10 -1.39 1.24 -5.60
C PHE A 10 -1.76 2.66 -6.07
N ARG A 11 -0.82 3.62 -5.93
CA ARG A 11 -1.04 5.01 -6.33
C ARG A 11 -1.63 5.21 -7.74
N PRO A 12 -1.16 4.53 -8.80
CA PRO A 12 -1.72 4.68 -10.14
C PRO A 12 -3.20 4.29 -10.23
N ILE A 13 -3.67 3.37 -9.40
CA ILE A 13 -5.08 2.94 -9.37
C ILE A 13 -5.96 4.06 -8.83
N ILE A 14 -5.50 4.79 -7.81
CA ILE A 14 -6.23 5.96 -7.28
C ILE A 14 -6.25 7.09 -8.30
N VAL A 15 -5.11 7.38 -8.94
CA VAL A 15 -5.05 8.40 -10.00
C VAL A 15 -6.02 8.06 -11.14
N GLU A 16 -6.09 6.79 -11.53
CA GLU A 16 -7.03 6.34 -12.55
C GLU A 16 -8.50 6.47 -12.09
N ALA A 17 -8.78 6.18 -10.83
CA ALA A 17 -10.12 6.38 -10.25
C ALA A 17 -10.54 7.85 -10.30
N LEU A 18 -9.64 8.78 -9.93
CA LEU A 18 -9.90 10.22 -9.97
C LEU A 18 -10.14 10.71 -11.40
N ASN A 19 -9.30 10.30 -12.33
CA ASN A 19 -9.44 10.66 -13.76
C ASN A 19 -10.74 10.11 -14.37
N THR A 20 -11.22 8.97 -13.87
CA THR A 20 -12.48 8.37 -14.33
C THR A 20 -13.69 9.05 -13.68
N PHE A 21 -13.54 9.54 -12.46
CA PHE A 21 -14.58 10.32 -11.77
C PHE A 21 -14.82 11.66 -12.44
N ASP A 22 -13.77 12.44 -12.58
CA ASP A 22 -13.79 13.73 -13.27
C ASP A 22 -12.37 14.08 -13.76
N SER A 23 -12.18 14.11 -15.09
CA SER A 23 -10.89 14.41 -15.71
C SER A 23 -10.43 15.85 -15.48
N SER A 24 -11.33 16.75 -15.07
CA SER A 24 -11.01 18.14 -14.73
C SER A 24 -10.61 18.33 -13.27
N LEU A 25 -10.77 17.30 -12.42
CA LEU A 25 -10.38 17.34 -11.02
C LEU A 25 -8.86 17.30 -10.89
N GLU A 26 -8.25 18.46 -10.69
CA GLU A 26 -6.84 18.54 -10.32
C GLU A 26 -6.64 18.12 -8.87
N CYS A 27 -6.17 16.90 -8.65
CA CYS A 27 -5.96 16.31 -7.34
C CYS A 27 -4.61 15.58 -7.28
N ASP A 28 -3.78 15.95 -6.31
CA ASP A 28 -2.53 15.27 -6.05
C ASP A 28 -2.75 14.03 -5.18
N VAL A 29 -2.00 12.97 -5.47
CA VAL A 29 -1.97 11.77 -4.63
C VAL A 29 -0.58 11.66 -4.02
N ILE A 30 -0.47 11.91 -2.72
CA ILE A 30 0.80 12.08 -2.01
C ILE A 30 0.99 11.03 -0.92
N ASP A 31 2.24 10.73 -0.64
CA ASP A 31 2.64 9.96 0.53
C ASP A 31 3.02 10.93 1.65
N THR A 32 2.38 10.83 2.79
CA THR A 32 2.59 11.75 3.93
C THR A 32 4.02 11.71 4.47
N TYR A 33 4.73 10.60 4.27
CA TYR A 33 6.12 10.45 4.74
C TYR A 33 7.17 10.86 3.71
N GLN A 34 6.77 11.19 2.49
CA GLN A 34 7.71 11.76 1.53
C GLN A 34 7.95 13.23 1.90
N ALA A 35 9.21 13.58 2.14
CA ALA A 35 9.66 14.96 2.26
C ALA A 35 9.51 15.66 0.89
N THR A 36 8.29 15.99 0.52
CA THR A 36 8.02 16.76 -0.68
C THR A 36 8.40 18.20 -0.44
N LYS A 37 9.31 18.74 -1.24
CA LYS A 37 9.67 20.16 -1.20
C LYS A 37 8.58 21.07 -1.76
N GLN A 38 7.52 20.51 -2.33
CA GLN A 38 6.41 21.25 -2.93
C GLN A 38 5.18 21.12 -2.03
N GLN A 39 4.54 22.25 -1.80
CA GLN A 39 3.23 22.29 -1.19
C GLN A 39 2.26 21.54 -2.10
N PRO A 40 1.40 20.65 -1.56
CA PRO A 40 0.39 19.99 -2.37
C PRO A 40 -0.56 21.03 -3.00
N LYS A 41 -1.22 20.64 -4.08
CA LYS A 41 -2.33 21.42 -4.65
C LYS A 41 -3.46 21.57 -3.63
N ASP A 42 -4.41 22.46 -3.92
CA ASP A 42 -5.57 22.69 -3.05
C ASP A 42 -6.37 21.39 -2.78
N ASN A 43 -6.42 20.50 -3.77
CA ASN A 43 -7.01 19.17 -3.61
C ASN A 43 -5.92 18.12 -3.59
N PHE A 44 -5.93 17.28 -2.57
CA PHE A 44 -5.00 16.14 -2.49
C PHE A 44 -5.57 14.97 -1.70
N ILE A 45 -5.09 13.79 -2.03
CA ILE A 45 -5.31 12.57 -1.28
C ILE A 45 -3.98 12.13 -0.70
N SER A 46 -3.94 11.86 0.61
CA SER A 46 -2.71 11.44 1.28
C SER A 46 -2.81 10.03 1.82
N PHE A 47 -1.68 9.30 1.71
CA PHE A 47 -1.49 7.99 2.33
C PHE A 47 -0.76 8.13 3.65
N ASN A 48 -1.35 7.57 4.70
CA ASN A 48 -0.67 7.37 5.98
C ASN A 48 -0.49 5.87 6.22
N MET A 49 0.73 5.42 6.37
CA MET A 49 0.97 4.07 6.87
C MET A 49 0.61 4.01 8.35
N VAL A 50 -0.30 3.09 8.70
CA VAL A 50 -0.77 2.93 10.09
C VAL A 50 0.09 1.90 10.80
N THR A 51 0.18 0.69 10.27
CA THR A 51 1.00 -0.37 10.89
C THR A 51 1.28 -1.51 9.91
N PRO A 52 2.51 -2.06 9.90
CA PRO A 52 2.79 -3.34 9.29
C PRO A 52 2.49 -4.47 10.27
N VAL A 53 1.89 -5.56 9.79
CA VAL A 53 1.60 -6.77 10.56
C VAL A 53 2.09 -7.99 9.80
N THR A 54 2.86 -8.84 10.47
CA THR A 54 3.25 -10.14 9.95
C THR A 54 2.09 -11.12 10.05
N LEU A 55 1.68 -11.72 8.95
CA LEU A 55 0.53 -12.64 8.89
C LEU A 55 0.90 -14.10 9.08
N SER A 56 2.15 -14.47 8.82
CA SER A 56 2.60 -15.86 8.88
C SER A 56 4.00 -15.98 9.44
N SER A 57 4.31 -17.12 10.01
CA SER A 57 5.71 -17.51 10.27
C SER A 57 6.45 -17.66 8.94
N PRO A 58 7.77 -17.38 8.90
CA PRO A 58 8.57 -17.59 7.71
C PRO A 58 8.48 -19.03 7.24
N HIS A 59 8.16 -19.22 5.95
CA HIS A 59 8.23 -20.53 5.31
C HIS A 59 9.58 -20.64 4.61
N ARG A 60 10.33 -21.72 4.91
CA ARG A 60 11.65 -21.97 4.34
C ARG A 60 11.58 -23.06 3.29
N LYS A 61 12.10 -22.76 2.11
CA LYS A 61 12.27 -23.72 1.02
C LYS A 61 13.73 -23.71 0.56
N PHE A 62 14.31 -24.89 0.43
CA PHE A 62 15.63 -25.00 -0.18
C PHE A 62 15.50 -25.07 -1.70
N ASP A 63 16.16 -24.16 -2.38
CA ASP A 63 16.27 -24.15 -3.83
C ASP A 63 17.54 -24.92 -4.24
N LYS A 64 17.35 -26.07 -4.86
CA LYS A 64 18.45 -26.95 -5.29
C LYS A 64 19.25 -26.39 -6.46
N GLU A 65 18.64 -25.53 -7.28
CA GLU A 65 19.30 -24.96 -8.45
C GLU A 65 20.27 -23.85 -8.05
N THR A 66 19.83 -22.98 -7.14
CA THR A 66 20.63 -21.83 -6.67
C THR A 66 21.43 -22.15 -5.41
N LEU A 67 21.21 -23.31 -4.79
CA LEU A 67 21.79 -23.70 -3.50
C LEU A 67 21.55 -22.68 -2.40
N GLN A 68 20.35 -22.11 -2.37
CA GLN A 68 19.93 -21.09 -1.43
C GLN A 68 18.70 -21.55 -0.63
N TYR A 69 18.59 -21.07 0.60
CA TYR A 69 17.30 -21.06 1.29
C TYR A 69 16.53 -19.82 0.92
N ILE A 70 15.28 -20.01 0.51
CA ILE A 70 14.31 -18.94 0.28
C ILE A 70 13.36 -18.95 1.47
N GLU A 71 13.38 -17.89 2.24
CA GLU A 71 12.42 -17.65 3.31
C GLU A 71 11.33 -16.73 2.78
N THR A 72 10.09 -17.20 2.77
CA THR A 72 8.92 -16.43 2.32
C THR A 72 8.05 -16.10 3.52
N GLN A 73 7.69 -14.85 3.67
CA GLN A 73 6.82 -14.38 4.73
C GLN A 73 5.73 -13.47 4.17
N LYS A 74 4.47 -13.68 4.60
CA LYS A 74 3.35 -12.80 4.24
C LYS A 74 3.25 -11.66 5.24
N ILE A 75 3.19 -10.47 4.73
CA ILE A 75 2.97 -9.26 5.51
C ILE A 75 1.69 -8.56 5.05
N LYS A 76 1.04 -7.91 5.98
CA LYS A 76 -0.08 -7.00 5.77
C LYS A 76 0.37 -5.62 6.21
N VAL A 77 0.28 -4.65 5.32
CA VAL A 77 0.53 -3.25 5.65
C VAL A 77 -0.80 -2.51 5.59
N MET A 78 -1.16 -1.88 6.68
CA MET A 78 -2.39 -1.09 6.78
C MET A 78 -2.08 0.38 6.54
N TYR A 79 -2.89 0.98 5.69
CA TYR A 79 -2.83 2.40 5.32
C TYR A 79 -4.16 3.07 5.61
N GLN A 80 -4.10 4.35 5.87
CA GLN A 80 -5.24 5.25 5.86
C GLN A 80 -5.15 6.17 4.66
N LEU A 81 -6.22 6.30 3.92
CA LEU A 81 -6.36 7.25 2.82
C LEU A 81 -7.21 8.43 3.28
N ASN A 82 -6.65 9.63 3.24
CA ASN A 82 -7.33 10.85 3.66
C ASN A 82 -7.61 11.73 2.43
N PHE A 83 -8.82 12.28 2.38
CA PHE A 83 -9.34 13.06 1.26
C PHE A 83 -9.46 14.54 1.65
N ASN A 84 -8.51 15.34 1.22
CA ASN A 84 -8.52 16.79 1.38
C ASN A 84 -8.94 17.42 0.05
N ILE A 85 -10.24 17.49 -0.18
CA ILE A 85 -10.83 17.95 -1.43
C ILE A 85 -11.84 19.03 -1.14
N ASN A 86 -11.62 20.20 -1.71
CA ASN A 86 -12.53 21.33 -1.62
C ASN A 86 -13.84 21.03 -2.37
N PRO A 87 -14.99 21.17 -1.73
CA PRO A 87 -16.27 20.92 -2.37
C PRO A 87 -16.53 21.97 -3.47
N THR A 88 -17.18 21.51 -4.53
CA THR A 88 -17.68 22.37 -5.60
C THR A 88 -19.18 22.20 -5.79
N ALA A 89 -19.77 22.90 -6.74
CA ALA A 89 -21.19 22.70 -7.10
C ALA A 89 -21.48 21.29 -7.67
N THR A 90 -20.45 20.60 -8.17
CA THR A 90 -20.57 19.30 -8.86
C THR A 90 -20.16 18.11 -7.99
N TYR A 91 -19.31 18.30 -7.00
CA TYR A 91 -18.86 17.21 -6.12
C TYR A 91 -18.52 17.69 -4.71
N SER A 92 -18.59 16.75 -3.77
CA SER A 92 -18.13 16.89 -2.39
C SER A 92 -16.92 15.98 -2.14
N SER A 93 -16.13 16.29 -1.12
CA SER A 93 -15.03 15.40 -0.68
C SER A 93 -15.52 13.98 -0.38
N PHE A 94 -16.69 13.84 0.25
CA PHE A 94 -17.33 12.54 0.50
C PHE A 94 -17.71 11.82 -0.80
N GLY A 95 -18.24 12.54 -1.79
CA GLY A 95 -18.59 11.97 -3.11
C GLY A 95 -17.38 11.40 -3.83
N VAL A 96 -16.26 12.13 -3.83
CA VAL A 96 -15.00 11.66 -4.40
C VAL A 96 -14.48 10.45 -3.64
N MET A 97 -14.46 10.49 -2.30
CA MET A 97 -14.05 9.36 -1.47
C MET A 97 -14.87 8.11 -1.76
N ASN A 98 -16.20 8.23 -1.80
CA ASN A 98 -17.10 7.11 -2.08
C ASN A 98 -16.85 6.51 -3.47
N TYR A 99 -16.62 7.35 -4.47
CA TYR A 99 -16.30 6.86 -5.81
C TYR A 99 -14.96 6.10 -5.84
N VAL A 100 -13.91 6.65 -5.26
CA VAL A 100 -12.61 5.98 -5.16
C VAL A 100 -12.73 4.67 -4.39
N TYR A 101 -13.48 4.66 -3.29
CA TYR A 101 -13.76 3.47 -2.50
C TYR A 101 -14.42 2.35 -3.33
N MET A 102 -15.45 2.67 -4.12
CA MET A 102 -16.10 1.73 -5.02
C MET A 102 -15.17 1.28 -6.15
N TYR A 103 -14.42 2.21 -6.73
CA TYR A 103 -13.48 1.91 -7.82
C TYR A 103 -12.41 0.91 -7.39
N LEU A 104 -11.85 1.07 -6.19
CA LEU A 104 -10.84 0.17 -5.63
C LEU A 104 -11.36 -1.27 -5.45
N GLN A 105 -12.64 -1.46 -5.22
CA GLN A 105 -13.29 -2.76 -5.12
C GLN A 105 -13.67 -3.34 -6.50
N SER A 106 -13.52 -2.57 -7.55
CA SER A 106 -13.84 -3.02 -8.90
C SER A 106 -12.94 -4.18 -9.34
N ARG A 107 -13.47 -5.05 -10.19
CA ARG A 107 -12.71 -6.16 -10.78
C ARG A 107 -11.44 -5.68 -11.51
N LYS A 108 -11.49 -4.50 -12.12
CA LYS A 108 -10.35 -3.89 -12.81
C LYS A 108 -9.20 -3.62 -11.84
N SER A 109 -9.48 -2.91 -10.74
CA SER A 109 -8.48 -2.58 -9.72
C SER A 109 -7.91 -3.83 -9.05
N LEU A 110 -8.78 -4.77 -8.67
CA LEU A 110 -8.36 -6.02 -8.04
C LEU A 110 -7.48 -6.88 -8.98
N ASN A 111 -7.77 -6.92 -10.27
CA ASN A 111 -6.95 -7.63 -11.24
C ASN A 111 -5.56 -7.00 -11.42
N VAL A 112 -5.44 -5.66 -11.35
CA VAL A 112 -4.14 -4.97 -11.41
C VAL A 112 -3.27 -5.35 -10.22
N LEU A 113 -3.84 -5.39 -9.02
CA LEU A 113 -3.13 -5.80 -7.81
C LEU A 113 -2.77 -7.29 -7.81
N ALA A 114 -3.71 -8.14 -8.22
CA ALA A 114 -3.49 -9.59 -8.31
C ALA A 114 -2.34 -9.96 -9.27
N LYS A 115 -2.21 -9.26 -10.40
CA LYS A 115 -1.07 -9.46 -11.33
C LYS A 115 0.29 -9.14 -10.70
N LYS A 116 0.31 -8.36 -9.63
CA LYS A 116 1.51 -8.03 -8.85
C LYS A 116 1.65 -8.88 -7.58
N ASN A 117 0.80 -9.89 -7.41
CA ASN A 117 0.71 -10.72 -6.21
C ASN A 117 0.42 -9.89 -4.93
N ILE A 118 -0.37 -8.84 -5.06
CA ILE A 118 -0.78 -7.99 -3.95
C ILE A 118 -2.24 -8.29 -3.62
N GLY A 119 -2.50 -8.76 -2.40
CA GLY A 119 -3.84 -8.86 -1.84
C GLY A 119 -4.33 -7.49 -1.36
N PHE A 120 -5.64 -7.26 -1.42
CA PHE A 120 -6.27 -6.01 -1.03
C PHE A 120 -7.45 -6.27 -0.10
N LEU A 121 -7.49 -5.54 1.00
CA LEU A 121 -8.63 -5.50 1.92
C LEU A 121 -8.97 -4.04 2.18
N ILE A 122 -10.24 -3.70 2.14
CA ILE A 122 -10.73 -2.35 2.39
C ILE A 122 -11.51 -2.33 3.71
N GLY A 123 -11.31 -1.28 4.49
CA GLY A 123 -12.00 -1.04 5.74
C GLY A 123 -13.19 -0.10 5.57
N GLU A 124 -13.70 0.42 6.66
CA GLU A 124 -14.86 1.31 6.68
C GLU A 124 -14.50 2.75 6.30
N MET A 125 -15.42 3.40 5.61
CA MET A 125 -15.35 4.85 5.36
C MET A 125 -15.71 5.61 6.62
N ARG A 126 -15.02 6.72 6.85
CA ARG A 126 -15.24 7.64 7.98
C ARG A 126 -15.35 9.06 7.49
N SER A 127 -16.28 9.79 8.07
CA SER A 127 -16.45 11.23 7.88
C SER A 127 -16.55 11.85 9.26
N LEU A 128 -15.48 12.48 9.69
CA LEU A 128 -15.38 13.05 11.04
C LEU A 128 -15.37 14.56 10.97
N PRO A 129 -16.22 15.26 11.75
CA PRO A 129 -16.12 16.70 11.88
C PRO A 129 -14.82 17.04 12.62
N ILE A 130 -14.03 17.93 12.04
CA ILE A 130 -12.83 18.48 12.64
C ILE A 130 -12.94 20.00 12.69
N GLN A 131 -12.40 20.61 13.74
CA GLN A 131 -12.31 22.05 13.83
C GLN A 131 -10.95 22.48 13.29
N ASN A 132 -10.94 23.40 12.33
CA ASN A 132 -9.70 23.95 11.78
C ASN A 132 -9.14 25.07 12.66
N GLU A 133 -7.95 25.56 12.34
CA GLU A 133 -7.26 26.63 13.09
C GLU A 133 -8.04 27.96 13.14
N SER A 134 -9.02 28.14 12.25
CA SER A 134 -9.90 29.32 12.21
C SER A 134 -11.24 29.11 12.90
N ASP A 135 -11.36 28.10 13.76
CA ASP A 135 -12.58 27.71 14.49
C ASP A 135 -13.77 27.31 13.58
N ASN A 136 -13.53 27.05 12.30
CA ASN A 136 -14.53 26.53 11.37
C ASN A 136 -14.57 25.01 11.43
N TRP A 137 -15.75 24.44 11.24
CA TRP A 137 -15.95 23.01 11.15
C TRP A 137 -15.72 22.53 9.71
N GLU A 138 -14.84 21.56 9.58
CA GLU A 138 -14.57 20.85 8.33
C GLU A 138 -14.86 19.36 8.51
N VAL A 139 -14.99 18.62 7.41
CA VAL A 139 -15.23 17.18 7.45
C VAL A 139 -14.00 16.48 6.92
N ALA A 140 -13.31 15.73 7.79
CA ALA A 140 -12.24 14.83 7.39
C ALA A 140 -12.82 13.51 6.88
N ASN A 141 -12.65 13.27 5.60
CA ASN A 141 -13.07 12.05 4.94
C ASN A 141 -11.90 11.09 4.80
N SER A 142 -12.05 9.87 5.27
CA SER A 142 -11.00 8.86 5.18
C SER A 142 -11.53 7.44 5.15
N PHE A 143 -10.71 6.50 4.72
CA PHE A 143 -10.92 5.07 4.96
C PHE A 143 -9.59 4.35 5.11
N ASP A 144 -9.64 3.21 5.81
CA ASP A 144 -8.50 2.33 5.95
C ASP A 144 -8.52 1.25 4.87
N PHE A 145 -7.35 0.83 4.43
CA PHE A 145 -7.19 -0.34 3.60
C PHE A 145 -5.90 -1.07 3.94
N SER A 146 -5.79 -2.30 3.49
CA SER A 146 -4.59 -3.09 3.71
C SER A 146 -4.12 -3.72 2.41
N LEU A 147 -2.82 -3.70 2.22
CA LEU A 147 -2.13 -4.42 1.16
C LEU A 147 -1.40 -5.61 1.76
N ILE A 148 -1.58 -6.78 1.15
CA ILE A 148 -0.95 -8.03 1.58
C ILE A 148 0.04 -8.44 0.49
N SER A 149 1.29 -8.67 0.87
CA SER A 149 2.34 -9.08 -0.05
C SER A 149 3.25 -10.12 0.58
N GLU A 150 4.05 -10.78 -0.25
CA GLU A 150 5.08 -11.72 0.19
C GLU A 150 6.45 -11.08 0.12
N ILE A 151 7.22 -11.26 1.19
CA ILE A 151 8.64 -10.91 1.22
C ILE A 151 9.43 -12.21 1.07
N ASN A 152 10.38 -12.21 0.14
CA ASN A 152 11.31 -13.30 -0.06
C ASN A 152 12.72 -12.87 0.38
N LEU A 153 13.27 -13.55 1.37
CA LEU A 153 14.66 -13.41 1.79
C LEU A 153 15.46 -14.61 1.26
N LYS A 154 16.47 -14.33 0.45
CA LYS A 154 17.39 -15.36 -0.06
C LYS A 154 18.64 -15.38 0.80
N THR A 155 18.95 -16.52 1.41
CA THR A 155 20.12 -16.71 2.24
C THR A 155 21.03 -17.77 1.60
N ASN A 156 22.26 -17.41 1.31
CA ASN A 156 23.26 -18.37 0.86
C ASN A 156 23.61 -19.31 1.99
N VAL A 157 23.48 -20.62 1.72
CA VAL A 157 23.95 -21.63 2.67
C VAL A 157 25.44 -21.82 2.41
N PRO A 158 26.31 -21.64 3.41
CA PRO A 158 27.68 -22.10 3.28
C PRO A 158 27.66 -23.61 3.09
N ILE A 159 27.93 -24.06 1.89
CA ILE A 159 28.06 -25.49 1.62
C ILE A 159 29.24 -25.97 2.43
N ILE A 160 29.01 -26.84 3.42
CA ILE A 160 30.09 -27.56 4.10
C ILE A 160 30.69 -28.51 3.05
N LYS A 161 31.65 -28.01 2.29
CA LYS A 161 32.35 -28.79 1.24
C LYS A 161 33.29 -29.86 1.81
N LYS A 162 33.37 -30.08 3.12
CA LYS A 162 34.31 -31.03 3.73
C LYS A 162 33.70 -31.78 4.92
N ILE A 163 32.94 -32.80 4.65
CA ILE A 163 32.87 -33.96 5.56
C ILE A 163 33.85 -35.08 5.12
N GLU A 164 34.36 -35.03 3.90
CA GLU A 164 35.24 -36.09 3.39
C GLU A 164 36.61 -36.24 4.05
N ASN A 165 37.09 -35.24 4.78
CA ASN A 165 38.42 -35.30 5.41
C ASN A 165 38.43 -35.70 6.88
N LEU A 166 37.24 -35.93 7.50
CA LEU A 166 37.16 -36.35 8.90
C LEU A 166 37.09 -37.88 9.07
N ILE A 167 36.89 -38.64 8.01
CA ILE A 167 36.78 -40.11 8.07
C ILE A 167 38.06 -40.83 7.61
N LYS A 168 39.08 -40.11 7.15
CA LYS A 168 40.36 -40.70 6.72
C LYS A 168 41.50 -40.60 7.79
N GLY A 169 41.15 -40.42 9.02
CA GLY A 169 42.09 -40.29 10.12
C GLY A 169 41.89 -41.30 11.27
N VAL A 170 41.53 -42.56 10.91
CA VAL A 170 41.62 -43.70 11.87
C VAL A 170 42.34 -44.82 11.16
#